data_49e6555c3fddf8820cc83a49be1db59f
#
_entry.id   49e6555c3fddf8820cc83a49be1db59f
#
_cell.length_a   1.000
_cell.length_b   1.000
_cell.length_c   1.000
_cell.angle_alpha   90.00
_cell.angle_beta   90.00
_cell.angle_gamma   90.00
#
_symmetry.space_group_name_H-M   'P 1'
#
loop_
_entity.id
_entity.type
_entity.pdbx_description
1 polymer ?
#
loop_
_entity_poly.entity_id
_entity_poly.type
_entity_poly.pdbx_seq_one_letter_code
_entity_poly.pdbx_strand_id
1 'polypeptide(L)'
;MNQYPLIRGQTDLKARNPALAEEWDGIRNKGLTPEDVQPGSVKKVWWRCRKGHSWMAAVYSRTAGAGCPYCAGNRLIPGVNDLATVAPLLAEEWDVGKNGSLRPEDVAGGTAKRVWWRCAEGHSWQAAVSSRAAGKGCPYCAGRKVMPGFNDLATADPELTAQWDHERNGGLRPEDVTGMSQRSVWWTGRCGHSWKAKISNRRNGCGCPYCCGKKILEGFNDAQSRCPELMDEWDFEKIRSFHRR
;
A
#
# COMPACT_ATOMS: atom_id res chain seq x y z
N MET A 1 9.69 -35.41 -6.32
CA MET A 1 10.37 -36.64 -5.86
C MET A 1 11.85 -36.46 -6.15
N ASN A 2 12.73 -36.60 -5.13
CA ASN A 2 14.17 -36.49 -5.35
C ASN A 2 14.67 -37.67 -6.21
N GLN A 3 15.19 -37.36 -7.37
CA GLN A 3 15.67 -38.36 -8.36
C GLN A 3 17.01 -39.00 -8.00
N TYR A 4 17.67 -38.54 -6.94
CA TYR A 4 19.02 -39.02 -6.59
C TYR A 4 19.04 -39.67 -5.20
N PRO A 5 19.81 -40.74 -4.99
CA PRO A 5 19.99 -41.39 -3.68
C PRO A 5 20.69 -40.44 -2.69
N LEU A 6 20.43 -40.65 -1.40
CA LEU A 6 21.19 -39.99 -0.34
C LEU A 6 22.59 -40.59 -0.28
N ILE A 7 23.62 -39.78 -0.54
CA ILE A 7 25.03 -40.13 -0.43
C ILE A 7 25.65 -39.13 0.55
N ARG A 8 26.06 -39.63 1.73
CA ARG A 8 26.69 -38.79 2.76
C ARG A 8 27.98 -38.15 2.22
N GLY A 9 28.18 -36.88 2.52
CA GLY A 9 29.29 -36.08 2.04
C GLY A 9 29.15 -35.58 0.60
N GLN A 10 28.05 -35.92 -0.12
CA GLN A 10 27.86 -35.50 -1.52
C GLN A 10 26.48 -34.88 -1.77
N THR A 11 25.38 -35.60 -1.42
CA THR A 11 23.99 -35.17 -1.71
C THR A 11 23.21 -34.85 -0.47
N ASP A 12 23.79 -35.00 0.71
CA ASP A 12 23.15 -34.64 1.97
C ASP A 12 23.11 -33.13 2.19
N LEU A 13 22.35 -32.72 3.19
CA LEU A 13 22.11 -31.30 3.51
C LEU A 13 23.41 -30.60 3.94
N LYS A 14 24.29 -31.26 4.72
CA LYS A 14 25.54 -30.67 5.20
C LYS A 14 26.47 -30.36 4.05
N ALA A 15 26.61 -31.28 3.09
CA ALA A 15 27.45 -31.12 1.93
C ALA A 15 26.94 -30.06 0.96
N ARG A 16 25.60 -30.00 0.75
CA ARG A 16 24.96 -29.12 -0.23
C ARG A 16 24.59 -27.73 0.31
N ASN A 17 24.39 -27.61 1.64
CA ASN A 17 24.03 -26.36 2.27
C ASN A 17 24.62 -26.30 3.70
N PRO A 18 25.96 -26.15 3.83
CA PRO A 18 26.66 -26.17 5.12
C PRO A 18 26.17 -25.06 6.06
N ALA A 19 25.90 -23.86 5.54
CA ALA A 19 25.43 -22.75 6.35
C ALA A 19 24.05 -23.04 6.99
N LEU A 20 23.17 -23.77 6.28
CA LEU A 20 21.89 -24.18 6.83
C LEU A 20 22.06 -25.33 7.84
N ALA A 21 23.02 -26.19 7.65
CA ALA A 21 23.32 -27.27 8.58
C ALA A 21 23.82 -26.77 9.94
N GLU A 22 24.40 -25.56 10.05
CA GLU A 22 24.73 -24.89 11.31
C GLU A 22 23.48 -24.56 12.17
N GLU A 23 22.34 -24.37 11.54
CA GLU A 23 21.08 -24.13 12.23
C GLU A 23 20.37 -25.41 12.68
N TRP A 24 21.00 -26.58 12.53
CA TRP A 24 20.44 -27.85 12.95
C TRP A 24 20.45 -27.99 14.48
N ASP A 25 19.26 -28.21 15.08
CA ASP A 25 19.16 -28.45 16.53
C ASP A 25 19.49 -29.94 16.85
N GLY A 26 20.79 -30.26 17.00
CA GLY A 26 21.27 -31.63 17.23
C GLY A 26 20.70 -32.26 18.51
N ILE A 27 20.41 -31.43 19.54
CA ILE A 27 19.87 -31.92 20.82
C ILE A 27 18.44 -32.44 20.62
N ARG A 28 17.61 -31.66 19.93
CA ARG A 28 16.20 -31.99 19.75
C ARG A 28 15.94 -33.03 18.66
N ASN A 29 16.87 -33.15 17.71
CA ASN A 29 16.77 -34.15 16.63
C ASN A 29 17.24 -35.57 17.03
N LYS A 30 17.71 -35.79 18.26
CA LYS A 30 17.97 -37.10 18.87
C LYS A 30 18.77 -38.06 17.97
N GLY A 31 19.96 -37.65 17.55
CA GLY A 31 20.87 -38.46 16.76
C GLY A 31 20.66 -38.38 15.24
N LEU A 32 19.56 -37.77 14.75
CA LEU A 32 19.43 -37.44 13.34
C LEU A 32 20.35 -36.25 13.02
N THR A 33 21.13 -36.35 11.96
CA THR A 33 22.12 -35.33 11.59
C THR A 33 21.80 -34.73 10.20
N PRO A 34 22.36 -33.58 9.82
CA PRO A 34 22.19 -33.01 8.48
C PRO A 34 22.70 -33.92 7.35
N GLU A 35 23.57 -34.89 7.68
CA GLU A 35 24.12 -35.89 6.74
C GLU A 35 23.09 -36.99 6.42
N ASP A 36 22.04 -37.12 7.23
CA ASP A 36 20.99 -38.14 7.07
C ASP A 36 19.79 -37.68 6.24
N VAL A 37 19.82 -36.45 5.71
CA VAL A 37 18.73 -35.88 4.93
C VAL A 37 19.24 -35.13 3.70
N GLN A 38 18.45 -35.15 2.63
CA GLN A 38 18.70 -34.33 1.44
C GLN A 38 18.05 -32.94 1.56
N PRO A 39 18.54 -31.90 0.86
CA PRO A 39 17.95 -30.55 0.86
C PRO A 39 16.48 -30.52 0.49
N GLY A 40 16.00 -31.41 -0.42
CA GLY A 40 14.61 -31.51 -0.83
C GLY A 40 13.71 -32.36 0.06
N SER A 41 14.20 -32.84 1.22
CA SER A 41 13.45 -33.72 2.09
C SER A 41 12.22 -33.04 2.71
N VAL A 42 11.08 -33.73 2.67
CA VAL A 42 9.84 -33.31 3.36
C VAL A 42 9.86 -33.56 4.86
N LYS A 43 10.91 -34.27 5.35
CA LYS A 43 11.09 -34.60 6.75
C LYS A 43 11.12 -33.31 7.58
N LYS A 44 10.29 -33.23 8.64
CA LYS A 44 10.29 -32.13 9.60
C LYS A 44 11.31 -32.44 10.68
N VAL A 45 12.19 -31.47 10.91
CA VAL A 45 13.28 -31.54 11.88
C VAL A 45 13.34 -30.24 12.70
N TRP A 46 14.04 -30.28 13.81
CA TRP A 46 14.26 -29.12 14.66
C TRP A 46 15.43 -28.28 14.13
N TRP A 47 15.18 -26.98 14.06
CA TRP A 47 16.14 -25.95 13.68
C TRP A 47 16.37 -25.00 14.84
N ARG A 48 17.56 -24.43 14.94
CA ARG A 48 17.91 -23.43 15.97
C ARG A 48 18.63 -22.25 15.30
N CYS A 49 18.03 -21.05 15.34
CA CYS A 49 18.66 -19.85 14.80
C CYS A 49 19.76 -19.29 15.73
N ARG A 50 20.56 -18.35 15.21
CA ARG A 50 21.64 -17.67 15.96
C ARG A 50 21.13 -16.93 17.21
N LYS A 51 19.85 -16.52 17.27
CA LYS A 51 19.21 -15.94 18.46
C LYS A 51 18.69 -16.98 19.46
N GLY A 52 18.93 -18.26 19.23
CA GLY A 52 18.57 -19.35 20.14
C GLY A 52 17.14 -19.88 19.99
N HIS A 53 16.31 -19.35 19.10
CA HIS A 53 14.96 -19.86 18.88
C HIS A 53 15.01 -21.24 18.23
N SER A 54 14.27 -22.21 18.80
CA SER A 54 14.12 -23.55 18.24
C SER A 54 12.72 -23.78 17.69
N TRP A 55 12.62 -24.33 16.47
CA TRP A 55 11.32 -24.63 15.84
C TRP A 55 11.43 -25.84 14.91
N MET A 56 10.28 -26.41 14.59
CA MET A 56 10.18 -27.54 13.67
C MET A 56 9.77 -27.05 12.28
N ALA A 57 10.54 -27.44 11.25
CA ALA A 57 10.21 -27.15 9.84
C ALA A 57 10.73 -28.27 8.93
N ALA A 58 10.09 -28.44 7.76
CA ALA A 58 10.58 -29.38 6.74
C ALA A 58 11.93 -28.89 6.16
N VAL A 59 12.80 -29.83 5.85
CA VAL A 59 14.13 -29.52 5.31
C VAL A 59 14.01 -28.73 4.02
N TYR A 60 13.12 -29.12 3.09
CA TYR A 60 12.92 -28.43 1.81
C TYR A 60 12.48 -26.97 2.00
N SER A 61 11.64 -26.68 3.00
CA SER A 61 11.19 -25.30 3.27
C SER A 61 12.35 -24.42 3.71
N ARG A 62 13.26 -24.96 4.53
CA ARG A 62 14.45 -24.25 4.97
C ARG A 62 15.42 -24.02 3.81
N THR A 63 15.61 -25.03 2.98
CA THR A 63 16.44 -24.94 1.77
C THR A 63 15.88 -23.93 0.76
N ALA A 64 14.56 -23.79 0.69
CA ALA A 64 13.89 -22.78 -0.11
C ALA A 64 13.92 -21.35 0.49
N GLY A 65 14.65 -21.15 1.61
CA GLY A 65 14.86 -19.83 2.22
C GLY A 65 13.90 -19.45 3.35
N ALA A 66 12.98 -20.34 3.78
CA ALA A 66 12.12 -20.04 4.93
C ALA A 66 12.97 -19.90 6.21
N GLY A 67 12.95 -18.73 6.85
CA GLY A 67 13.72 -18.40 8.05
C GLY A 67 13.07 -18.85 9.37
N CYS A 68 13.65 -18.38 10.48
CA CYS A 68 13.07 -18.57 11.81
C CYS A 68 11.74 -17.81 11.95
N PRO A 69 10.63 -18.50 12.28
CA PRO A 69 9.30 -17.85 12.38
C PRO A 69 9.21 -16.86 13.55
N TYR A 70 10.03 -17.01 14.56
CA TYR A 70 10.10 -16.09 15.69
C TYR A 70 10.86 -14.81 15.31
N CYS A 71 12.00 -14.94 14.62
CA CYS A 71 12.75 -13.78 14.12
C CYS A 71 11.97 -13.00 13.06
N ALA A 72 11.16 -13.70 12.26
CA ALA A 72 10.26 -13.09 11.28
C ALA A 72 8.99 -12.49 11.89
N GLY A 73 8.77 -12.61 13.19
CA GLY A 73 7.57 -12.14 13.87
C GLY A 73 6.28 -12.91 13.52
N ASN A 74 6.40 -14.09 12.90
CA ASN A 74 5.24 -14.93 12.54
C ASN A 74 4.74 -15.80 13.70
N ARG A 75 5.56 -16.00 14.71
CA ARG A 75 5.21 -16.69 15.96
C ARG A 75 5.48 -15.79 17.16
N LEU A 76 4.52 -15.79 18.08
CA LEU A 76 4.56 -15.00 19.31
C LEU A 76 5.53 -15.62 20.34
N ILE A 77 6.32 -14.76 20.97
CA ILE A 77 7.04 -15.01 22.22
C ILE A 77 6.66 -13.86 23.16
N PRO A 78 5.76 -14.08 24.13
CA PRO A 78 5.33 -13.04 25.06
C PRO A 78 6.52 -12.36 25.75
N GLY A 79 6.48 -11.04 25.89
CA GLY A 79 7.56 -10.24 26.49
C GLY A 79 8.82 -10.10 25.61
N VAL A 80 8.81 -10.60 24.37
CA VAL A 80 9.98 -10.54 23.47
C VAL A 80 9.63 -9.94 22.11
N ASN A 81 8.62 -10.50 21.42
CA ASN A 81 8.26 -10.06 20.06
C ASN A 81 6.76 -9.76 19.92
N ASP A 82 6.01 -9.72 21.02
CA ASP A 82 4.64 -9.22 21.02
C ASP A 82 4.62 -7.72 20.71
N LEU A 83 3.47 -7.25 20.24
CA LEU A 83 3.32 -5.87 19.79
C LEU A 83 3.55 -4.85 20.90
N ALA A 84 3.06 -5.13 22.11
CA ALA A 84 3.22 -4.23 23.26
C ALA A 84 4.70 -4.03 23.60
N THR A 85 5.50 -5.11 23.49
CA THR A 85 6.94 -5.08 23.79
C THR A 85 7.75 -4.40 22.66
N VAL A 86 7.49 -4.74 21.39
CA VAL A 86 8.33 -4.25 20.26
C VAL A 86 7.91 -2.90 19.71
N ALA A 87 6.67 -2.48 19.97
CA ALA A 87 6.12 -1.21 19.47
C ALA A 87 5.07 -0.64 20.45
N PRO A 88 5.48 -0.21 21.67
CA PRO A 88 4.55 0.24 22.70
C PRO A 88 3.70 1.43 22.26
N LEU A 89 4.27 2.43 21.58
CA LEU A 89 3.52 3.57 21.04
C LEU A 89 2.47 3.14 20.01
N LEU A 90 2.74 2.10 19.24
CA LEU A 90 1.76 1.55 18.31
C LEU A 90 0.65 0.78 19.03
N ALA A 91 0.97 0.14 20.15
CA ALA A 91 0.00 -0.56 20.97
C ALA A 91 -1.04 0.41 21.61
N GLU A 92 -0.71 1.67 21.82
CA GLU A 92 -1.63 2.71 22.29
C GLU A 92 -2.75 3.00 21.26
N GLU A 93 -2.49 2.79 19.98
CA GLU A 93 -3.50 2.92 18.91
C GLU A 93 -4.41 1.67 18.79
N TRP A 94 -4.30 0.70 19.68
CA TRP A 94 -5.13 -0.50 19.65
C TRP A 94 -6.58 -0.20 20.02
N ASP A 95 -7.52 -0.49 19.13
CA ASP A 95 -8.95 -0.29 19.44
C ASP A 95 -9.47 -1.43 20.32
N VAL A 96 -9.32 -1.27 21.64
CA VAL A 96 -9.72 -2.27 22.65
C VAL A 96 -11.19 -2.67 22.50
N GLY A 97 -12.06 -1.69 22.22
CA GLY A 97 -13.51 -1.94 22.10
C GLY A 97 -13.86 -2.85 20.92
N LYS A 98 -13.16 -2.69 19.78
CA LYS A 98 -13.43 -3.47 18.56
C LYS A 98 -12.63 -4.76 18.45
N ASN A 99 -11.52 -4.88 19.16
CA ASN A 99 -10.71 -6.11 19.20
C ASN A 99 -11.19 -7.12 20.25
N GLY A 100 -12.15 -6.76 21.11
CA GLY A 100 -12.71 -7.63 22.14
C GLY A 100 -11.66 -8.07 23.17
N SER A 101 -11.48 -9.37 23.35
CA SER A 101 -10.51 -9.93 24.30
C SER A 101 -9.07 -9.94 23.79
N LEU A 102 -8.85 -9.73 22.48
CA LEU A 102 -7.51 -9.73 21.90
C LEU A 102 -6.73 -8.49 22.33
N ARG A 103 -5.50 -8.69 22.83
CA ARG A 103 -4.61 -7.64 23.33
C ARG A 103 -3.36 -7.51 22.45
N PRO A 104 -2.62 -6.38 22.52
CA PRO A 104 -1.33 -6.23 21.84
C PRO A 104 -0.30 -7.29 22.21
N GLU A 105 -0.35 -7.79 23.47
CA GLU A 105 0.54 -8.85 23.99
C GLU A 105 0.26 -10.22 23.34
N ASP A 106 -0.95 -10.41 22.78
CA ASP A 106 -1.39 -11.67 22.15
C ASP A 106 -0.99 -11.79 20.69
N VAL A 107 -0.33 -10.79 20.12
CA VAL A 107 0.05 -10.75 18.72
C VAL A 107 1.52 -10.39 18.53
N ALA A 108 2.22 -11.12 17.66
CA ALA A 108 3.57 -10.76 17.27
C ALA A 108 3.57 -9.51 16.38
N GLY A 109 4.53 -8.61 16.58
CA GLY A 109 4.63 -7.35 15.84
C GLY A 109 4.75 -7.50 14.31
N GLY A 110 5.27 -8.64 13.83
CA GLY A 110 5.39 -8.96 12.40
C GLY A 110 4.21 -9.71 11.79
N THR A 111 3.14 -10.00 12.54
CA THR A 111 2.03 -10.81 12.05
C THR A 111 1.20 -10.10 10.99
N ALA A 112 0.71 -10.86 9.99
CA ALA A 112 -0.26 -10.38 9.01
C ALA A 112 -1.71 -10.33 9.55
N LYS A 113 -1.94 -10.70 10.83
CA LYS A 113 -3.26 -10.65 11.46
C LYS A 113 -3.83 -9.24 11.37
N ARG A 114 -5.06 -9.10 10.87
CA ARG A 114 -5.76 -7.82 10.80
C ARG A 114 -6.50 -7.57 12.11
N VAL A 115 -6.30 -6.38 12.66
CA VAL A 115 -6.92 -5.93 13.91
C VAL A 115 -7.44 -4.51 13.74
N TRP A 116 -8.26 -4.06 14.68
CA TRP A 116 -8.77 -2.70 14.72
C TRP A 116 -7.77 -1.76 15.41
N TRP A 117 -7.57 -0.62 14.79
CA TRP A 117 -6.73 0.47 15.27
C TRP A 117 -7.57 1.72 15.46
N ARG A 118 -7.19 2.57 16.40
CA ARG A 118 -7.79 3.89 16.61
C ARG A 118 -6.68 4.93 16.69
N CYS A 119 -6.71 5.95 15.81
CA CYS A 119 -5.75 7.06 15.89
C CYS A 119 -6.18 8.12 16.92
N ALA A 120 -5.30 9.09 17.17
CA ALA A 120 -5.57 10.21 18.10
C ALA A 120 -6.82 11.02 17.72
N GLU A 121 -7.12 11.14 16.41
CA GLU A 121 -8.34 11.81 15.90
C GLU A 121 -9.60 10.94 16.06
N GLY A 122 -9.53 9.77 16.72
CA GLY A 122 -10.66 8.90 16.97
C GLY A 122 -11.07 7.99 15.80
N HIS A 123 -10.43 8.07 14.63
CA HIS A 123 -10.75 7.21 13.50
C HIS A 123 -10.39 5.76 13.79
N SER A 124 -11.32 4.86 13.49
CA SER A 124 -11.15 3.43 13.72
C SER A 124 -11.14 2.68 12.39
N TRP A 125 -10.12 1.82 12.17
CA TRP A 125 -9.96 1.04 10.93
C TRP A 125 -9.28 -0.30 11.17
N GLN A 126 -9.38 -1.19 10.20
CA GLN A 126 -8.67 -2.46 10.20
C GLN A 126 -7.39 -2.43 9.35
N ALA A 127 -6.29 -2.87 9.94
CA ALA A 127 -5.04 -3.08 9.23
C ALA A 127 -4.26 -4.26 9.82
N ALA A 128 -3.38 -4.88 9.00
CA ALA A 128 -2.45 -5.88 9.50
C ALA A 128 -1.46 -5.27 10.49
N VAL A 129 -1.12 -5.99 11.54
CA VAL A 129 -0.14 -5.55 12.55
C VAL A 129 1.19 -5.21 11.88
N SER A 130 1.71 -6.09 11.02
CA SER A 130 2.94 -5.87 10.26
C SER A 130 2.91 -4.59 9.40
N SER A 131 1.77 -4.25 8.83
CA SER A 131 1.62 -3.01 8.04
C SER A 131 1.70 -1.76 8.92
N ARG A 132 1.14 -1.83 10.13
CA ARG A 132 1.24 -0.74 11.10
C ARG A 132 2.65 -0.62 11.65
N ALA A 133 3.29 -1.72 12.00
CA ALA A 133 4.70 -1.78 12.43
C ALA A 133 5.66 -1.24 11.35
N ALA A 134 5.31 -1.37 10.07
CA ALA A 134 6.03 -0.76 8.94
C ALA A 134 5.69 0.73 8.71
N GLY A 135 5.01 1.41 9.66
CA GLY A 135 4.75 2.85 9.62
C GLY A 135 3.51 3.28 8.82
N LYS A 136 2.66 2.37 8.35
CA LYS A 136 1.42 2.76 7.65
C LYS A 136 0.40 3.31 8.66
N GLY A 137 0.16 4.62 8.63
CA GLY A 137 -0.77 5.33 9.51
C GLY A 137 -2.25 5.18 9.14
N CYS A 138 -3.09 5.95 9.84
CA CYS A 138 -4.53 6.04 9.61
C CYS A 138 -4.84 6.40 8.16
N PRO A 139 -5.68 5.62 7.44
CA PRO A 139 -6.01 5.90 6.05
C PRO A 139 -6.89 7.14 5.86
N TYR A 140 -7.62 7.54 6.88
CA TYR A 140 -8.49 8.72 6.86
C TYR A 140 -7.65 10.00 7.05
N CYS A 141 -6.79 10.04 8.07
CA CYS A 141 -5.85 11.17 8.27
C CYS A 141 -4.91 11.36 7.08
N ALA A 142 -4.50 10.25 6.45
CA ALA A 142 -3.66 10.27 5.25
C ALA A 142 -4.42 10.57 3.94
N GLY A 143 -5.73 10.84 3.97
CA GLY A 143 -6.57 11.10 2.79
C GLY A 143 -6.70 9.94 1.80
N ARG A 144 -6.30 8.71 2.18
CA ARG A 144 -6.41 7.51 1.32
C ARG A 144 -7.81 6.92 1.30
N LYS A 145 -8.59 7.15 2.36
CA LYS A 145 -10.00 6.79 2.44
C LYS A 145 -10.81 8.03 2.78
N VAL A 146 -11.96 8.17 2.13
CA VAL A 146 -12.91 9.23 2.46
C VAL A 146 -13.64 8.90 3.75
N MET A 147 -13.88 9.94 4.54
CA MET A 147 -14.76 9.93 5.71
C MET A 147 -15.62 11.19 5.63
N PRO A 148 -16.93 11.07 5.34
CA PRO A 148 -17.83 12.20 5.28
C PRO A 148 -17.82 13.02 6.58
N GLY A 149 -17.79 14.34 6.44
CA GLY A 149 -17.71 15.26 7.57
C GLY A 149 -16.29 15.43 8.17
N PHE A 150 -15.25 14.80 7.58
CA PHE A 150 -13.88 14.96 8.05
C PHE A 150 -12.89 15.33 6.94
N ASN A 151 -12.71 14.45 5.93
CA ASN A 151 -11.70 14.63 4.89
C ASN A 151 -12.27 14.54 3.47
N ASP A 152 -13.59 14.49 3.36
CA ASP A 152 -14.28 14.60 2.08
C ASP A 152 -14.07 15.99 1.48
N LEU A 153 -14.27 16.11 0.16
CA LEU A 153 -14.03 17.36 -0.54
C LEU A 153 -14.98 18.46 -0.10
N ALA A 154 -16.24 18.14 0.20
CA ALA A 154 -17.25 19.12 0.63
C ALA A 154 -16.85 19.77 1.95
N THR A 155 -16.35 18.97 2.90
CA THR A 155 -15.89 19.46 4.21
C THR A 155 -14.53 20.15 4.13
N ALA A 156 -13.59 19.56 3.36
CA ALA A 156 -12.20 20.03 3.33
C ALA A 156 -11.96 21.26 2.42
N ASP A 157 -12.83 21.50 1.42
CA ASP A 157 -12.70 22.60 0.46
C ASP A 157 -14.08 23.02 -0.10
N PRO A 158 -14.89 23.72 0.71
CA PRO A 158 -16.22 24.19 0.30
C PRO A 158 -16.21 25.10 -0.93
N GLU A 159 -15.19 25.94 -1.08
CA GLU A 159 -15.08 26.85 -2.22
C GLU A 159 -14.85 26.09 -3.53
N LEU A 160 -14.06 25.04 -3.51
CA LEU A 160 -13.86 24.19 -4.65
C LEU A 160 -15.11 23.34 -4.93
N THR A 161 -15.79 22.91 -3.88
CA THR A 161 -17.03 22.14 -3.98
C THR A 161 -18.15 22.93 -4.67
N ALA A 162 -18.20 24.25 -4.48
CA ALA A 162 -19.16 25.14 -5.17
C ALA A 162 -18.99 25.14 -6.70
N GLN A 163 -17.88 24.64 -7.22
CA GLN A 163 -17.60 24.48 -8.65
C GLN A 163 -17.85 23.06 -9.16
N TRP A 164 -18.37 22.17 -8.31
CA TRP A 164 -18.69 20.79 -8.70
C TRP A 164 -19.91 20.76 -9.63
N ASP A 165 -19.74 20.16 -10.80
CA ASP A 165 -20.85 19.99 -11.75
C ASP A 165 -21.66 18.76 -11.37
N HIS A 166 -22.70 18.95 -10.55
CA HIS A 166 -23.53 17.87 -10.03
C HIS A 166 -24.25 17.08 -11.13
N GLU A 167 -24.68 17.77 -12.19
CA GLU A 167 -25.41 17.16 -13.30
C GLU A 167 -24.50 16.22 -14.11
N ARG A 168 -23.33 16.72 -14.53
CA ARG A 168 -22.40 15.95 -15.37
C ARG A 168 -21.63 14.88 -14.61
N ASN A 169 -21.51 15.01 -13.30
CA ASN A 169 -20.88 13.99 -12.43
C ASN A 169 -21.85 12.88 -12.02
N GLY A 170 -23.13 12.99 -12.36
CA GLY A 170 -24.16 12.00 -12.05
C GLY A 170 -24.31 11.77 -10.54
N GLY A 171 -24.28 10.51 -10.09
CA GLY A 171 -24.45 10.16 -8.68
C GLY A 171 -23.23 10.39 -7.79
N LEU A 172 -22.06 10.78 -8.35
CA LEU A 172 -20.87 11.04 -7.56
C LEU A 172 -20.95 12.42 -6.89
N ARG A 173 -20.76 12.46 -5.58
CA ARG A 173 -20.84 13.68 -4.77
C ARG A 173 -19.45 14.07 -4.22
N PRO A 174 -19.27 15.36 -3.87
CA PRO A 174 -18.04 15.82 -3.20
C PRO A 174 -17.77 15.10 -1.86
N GLU A 175 -18.83 14.66 -1.16
CA GLU A 175 -18.73 13.89 0.09
C GLU A 175 -18.16 12.47 -0.11
N ASP A 176 -18.20 11.95 -1.34
CA ASP A 176 -17.74 10.60 -1.67
C ASP A 176 -16.24 10.55 -2.03
N VAL A 177 -15.57 11.69 -2.06
CA VAL A 177 -14.19 11.81 -2.52
C VAL A 177 -13.34 12.68 -1.59
N THR A 178 -12.05 12.37 -1.49
CA THR A 178 -11.09 13.24 -0.80
C THR A 178 -10.51 14.28 -1.76
N GLY A 179 -10.04 15.41 -1.24
CA GLY A 179 -9.37 16.44 -2.04
C GLY A 179 -8.07 15.98 -2.73
N MET A 180 -7.49 14.84 -2.30
CA MET A 180 -6.29 14.25 -2.92
C MET A 180 -6.62 13.19 -3.99
N SER A 181 -7.91 12.98 -4.28
CA SER A 181 -8.37 11.99 -5.24
C SER A 181 -7.82 12.26 -6.65
N GLN A 182 -7.32 11.21 -7.29
CA GLN A 182 -6.86 11.24 -8.69
C GLN A 182 -8.03 11.10 -9.69
N ARG A 183 -9.26 11.03 -9.20
CA ARG A 183 -10.46 10.92 -10.03
C ARG A 183 -10.65 12.19 -10.85
N SER A 184 -10.93 12.04 -12.14
CA SER A 184 -11.29 13.15 -13.02
C SER A 184 -12.80 13.34 -13.02
N VAL A 185 -13.24 14.53 -12.67
CA VAL A 185 -14.64 14.92 -12.56
C VAL A 185 -14.90 16.21 -13.35
N TRP A 186 -16.18 16.53 -13.60
CA TRP A 186 -16.59 17.77 -14.23
C TRP A 186 -16.67 18.90 -13.21
N TRP A 187 -16.20 20.05 -13.64
CA TRP A 187 -16.20 21.31 -12.90
C TRP A 187 -16.88 22.39 -13.72
N THR A 188 -17.65 23.26 -13.08
CA THR A 188 -18.17 24.47 -13.67
C THR A 188 -17.60 25.66 -12.90
N GLY A 189 -16.66 26.39 -13.53
CA GLY A 189 -15.99 27.52 -12.89
C GLY A 189 -16.87 28.76 -12.78
N ARG A 190 -16.45 29.71 -11.94
CA ARG A 190 -17.09 31.05 -11.84
C ARG A 190 -17.13 31.81 -13.18
N CYS A 191 -16.27 31.42 -14.13
CA CYS A 191 -16.24 31.93 -15.49
C CYS A 191 -17.32 31.34 -16.42
N GLY A 192 -18.19 30.46 -15.91
CA GLY A 192 -19.22 29.76 -16.69
C GLY A 192 -18.72 28.59 -17.54
N HIS A 193 -17.43 28.40 -17.69
CA HIS A 193 -16.90 27.28 -18.46
C HIS A 193 -16.96 25.98 -17.66
N SER A 194 -17.29 24.88 -18.36
CA SER A 194 -17.25 23.53 -17.79
C SER A 194 -16.13 22.71 -18.42
N TRP A 195 -15.38 21.96 -17.58
CA TRP A 195 -14.28 21.11 -18.03
C TRP A 195 -14.09 19.91 -17.11
N LYS A 196 -13.36 18.92 -17.60
CA LYS A 196 -13.00 17.72 -16.82
C LYS A 196 -11.56 17.85 -16.31
N ALA A 197 -11.37 17.69 -15.00
CA ALA A 197 -10.05 17.73 -14.36
C ALA A 197 -10.00 16.83 -13.12
N LYS A 198 -8.78 16.39 -12.75
CA LYS A 198 -8.56 15.65 -11.51
C LYS A 198 -8.84 16.54 -10.29
N ILE A 199 -9.45 15.94 -9.26
CA ILE A 199 -9.76 16.64 -8.00
C ILE A 199 -8.47 17.20 -7.38
N SER A 200 -7.41 16.38 -7.28
CA SER A 200 -6.11 16.80 -6.75
C SER A 200 -5.51 18.00 -7.50
N ASN A 201 -5.64 18.04 -8.83
CA ASN A 201 -5.14 19.17 -9.63
C ASN A 201 -5.92 20.45 -9.33
N ARG A 202 -7.24 20.34 -9.19
CA ARG A 202 -8.08 21.48 -8.84
C ARG A 202 -7.72 22.04 -7.47
N ARG A 203 -7.56 21.18 -6.47
CA ARG A 203 -7.14 21.56 -5.12
C ARG A 203 -5.75 22.21 -5.09
N ASN A 204 -4.86 21.81 -6.00
CA ASN A 204 -3.54 22.42 -6.19
C ASN A 204 -3.59 23.73 -7.02
N GLY A 205 -4.75 24.34 -7.20
CA GLY A 205 -4.89 25.66 -7.83
C GLY A 205 -5.01 25.64 -9.36
N CYS A 206 -5.11 24.46 -10.00
CA CYS A 206 -5.35 24.43 -11.46
C CYS A 206 -6.75 24.98 -11.78
N GLY A 207 -6.82 26.14 -12.42
CA GLY A 207 -8.05 26.81 -12.82
C GLY A 207 -8.67 26.27 -14.10
N CYS A 208 -9.55 27.11 -14.69
CA CYS A 208 -10.20 26.85 -15.98
C CYS A 208 -9.16 26.80 -17.10
N PRO A 209 -9.07 25.70 -17.88
CA PRO A 209 -8.08 25.57 -18.96
C PRO A 209 -8.35 26.51 -20.15
N TYR A 210 -9.56 26.98 -20.31
CA TYR A 210 -9.94 27.93 -21.35
C TYR A 210 -9.51 29.36 -20.97
N CYS A 211 -9.78 29.79 -19.74
CA CYS A 211 -9.37 31.11 -19.26
C CYS A 211 -7.85 31.28 -19.21
N CYS A 212 -7.11 30.22 -18.92
CA CYS A 212 -5.63 30.28 -18.91
C CYS A 212 -4.98 29.94 -20.26
N GLY A 213 -5.76 29.78 -21.33
CA GLY A 213 -5.27 29.54 -22.68
C GLY A 213 -4.68 28.14 -22.93
N LYS A 214 -4.78 27.20 -21.95
CA LYS A 214 -4.28 25.82 -22.12
C LYS A 214 -5.13 24.98 -23.07
N LYS A 215 -6.39 25.35 -23.25
CA LYS A 215 -7.32 24.73 -24.20
C LYS A 215 -8.05 25.82 -24.98
N ILE A 216 -8.26 25.55 -26.25
CA ILE A 216 -9.05 26.42 -27.12
C ILE A 216 -10.53 26.11 -26.91
N LEU A 217 -11.33 27.16 -26.80
CA LEU A 217 -12.79 27.14 -26.83
C LEU A 217 -13.20 28.11 -27.94
N GLU A 218 -13.83 27.57 -28.98
CA GLU A 218 -14.30 28.34 -30.14
C GLU A 218 -15.28 29.43 -29.69
N GLY A 219 -15.12 30.62 -30.23
CA GLY A 219 -15.91 31.78 -29.84
C GLY A 219 -15.48 32.47 -28.54
N PHE A 220 -14.42 31.99 -27.86
CA PHE A 220 -13.93 32.58 -26.62
C PHE A 220 -12.46 32.96 -26.60
N ASN A 221 -11.56 32.00 -26.88
CA ASN A 221 -10.12 32.23 -26.81
C ASN A 221 -9.36 31.70 -28.04
N ASP A 222 -10.07 31.38 -29.11
CA ASP A 222 -9.50 31.11 -30.42
C ASP A 222 -8.96 32.39 -31.05
N ALA A 223 -8.14 32.25 -32.09
CA ALA A 223 -7.51 33.38 -32.76
C ALA A 223 -8.50 34.34 -33.39
N GLN A 224 -9.59 33.79 -33.98
CA GLN A 224 -10.63 34.59 -34.61
C GLN A 224 -11.39 35.46 -33.60
N SER A 225 -11.64 34.93 -32.39
CA SER A 225 -12.35 35.64 -31.33
C SER A 225 -11.46 36.64 -30.60
N ARG A 226 -10.16 36.39 -30.47
CA ARG A 226 -9.23 37.20 -29.69
C ARG A 226 -8.50 38.27 -30.48
N CYS A 227 -8.24 37.99 -31.76
CA CYS A 227 -7.45 38.84 -32.65
C CYS A 227 -8.06 38.78 -34.05
N PRO A 228 -9.30 39.23 -34.27
CA PRO A 228 -9.97 39.17 -35.58
C PRO A 228 -9.18 39.90 -36.68
N GLU A 229 -8.46 40.96 -36.34
CA GLU A 229 -7.62 41.73 -37.24
C GLU A 229 -6.44 40.91 -37.83
N LEU A 230 -6.00 39.84 -37.18
CA LEU A 230 -4.96 38.98 -37.71
C LEU A 230 -5.47 37.92 -38.69
N MET A 231 -6.77 37.78 -38.82
CA MET A 231 -7.36 36.75 -39.70
C MET A 231 -7.15 37.06 -41.17
N ASP A 232 -7.03 38.32 -41.53
CA ASP A 232 -6.73 38.76 -42.93
C ASP A 232 -5.32 38.36 -43.36
N GLU A 233 -4.38 38.19 -42.40
CA GLU A 233 -3.00 37.75 -42.62
C GLU A 233 -2.87 36.22 -42.53
N TRP A 234 -3.93 35.49 -42.20
CA TRP A 234 -3.90 34.06 -41.95
C TRP A 234 -3.93 33.23 -43.20
N ASP A 235 -2.81 32.57 -43.56
CA ASP A 235 -2.70 31.71 -44.73
C ASP A 235 -3.33 30.33 -44.49
N PHE A 236 -4.60 30.20 -44.72
CA PHE A 236 -5.36 28.97 -44.52
C PHE A 236 -4.89 27.80 -45.42
N GLU A 237 -4.31 28.09 -46.60
CA GLU A 237 -3.87 27.04 -47.50
C GLU A 237 -2.55 26.39 -47.03
N LYS A 238 -1.62 27.17 -46.53
CA LYS A 238 -0.37 26.66 -45.96
C LYS A 238 -0.65 25.83 -44.71
N ILE A 239 -1.56 26.23 -43.81
CA ILE A 239 -1.86 25.51 -42.57
C ILE A 239 -2.52 24.17 -42.86
N ARG A 240 -3.43 24.07 -43.83
CA ARG A 240 -4.03 22.79 -44.23
C ARG A 240 -3.01 21.77 -44.71
N SER A 241 -1.89 22.23 -45.30
CA SER A 241 -0.81 21.35 -45.76
C SER A 241 0.01 20.74 -44.61
N PHE A 242 0.11 21.39 -43.43
CA PHE A 242 0.82 20.89 -42.26
C PHE A 242 0.11 19.72 -41.52
N HIS A 243 -1.21 19.63 -41.65
CA HIS A 243 -2.01 18.58 -40.99
C HIS A 243 -2.16 17.28 -41.80
N ARG A 244 -1.53 17.19 -42.97
CA ARG A 244 -1.56 15.99 -43.83
C ARG A 244 -0.25 15.20 -43.87
N ARG A 245 0.67 15.43 -42.93
CA ARG A 245 1.90 14.63 -42.82
C ARG A 245 1.94 13.82 -41.53
#